data_154659ae2f3c0c4a99e917be19b90005
#
_entry.id   154659ae2f3c0c4a99e917be19b90005
#
_cell.length_a   1.000
_cell.length_b   1.000
_cell.length_c   1.000
_cell.angle_alpha   90.00
_cell.angle_beta   90.00
_cell.angle_gamma   90.00
#
_symmetry.space_group_name_H-M   'P 1'
#
loop_
_entity.id
_entity.type
_entity.pdbx_description
1 polymer ?
#
loop_
_entity_poly.entity_id
_entity_poly.type
_entity_poly.pdbx_seq_one_letter_code
_entity_poly.pdbx_strand_id
1 'polypeptide(L)'
;MELNYNRVELRGVAEDAPLLSHVNHGCAFYRFTLSVLRLSGQADKLPVIVPRPLLLLTPVSPGDGVHITGQLRSFNNKSGQGSRLVISTFAQTLTHDADEPLNRIFLSGVLCKQPALRRTPLGREICDMILAVNRRYGRADYLPCIAWGAVAQQVSLLHTGARLTAEGRVQSRVYSKTENGVTTDRTAYEVSIMRPVDRTEFPE
;
A
#
# COMPACT_ATOMS: atom_id res chain seq x y z
N MET A 1 -22.27 5.58 -12.32
CA MET A 1 -21.12 6.26 -11.67
C MET A 1 -20.09 5.20 -11.31
N GLU A 2 -18.95 5.16 -12.00
CA GLU A 2 -17.88 4.21 -11.70
C GLU A 2 -17.18 4.64 -10.41
N LEU A 3 -17.47 3.98 -9.30
CA LEU A 3 -16.80 4.28 -8.03
C LEU A 3 -15.46 3.53 -8.01
N ASN A 4 -14.38 4.27 -8.15
CA ASN A 4 -13.07 3.81 -7.74
C ASN A 4 -13.07 3.69 -6.21
N TYR A 5 -12.52 2.60 -5.71
CA TYR A 5 -12.48 2.31 -4.29
C TYR A 5 -11.05 2.08 -3.86
N ASN A 6 -10.69 2.65 -2.72
CA ASN A 6 -9.36 2.52 -2.13
C ASN A 6 -9.53 2.70 -0.62
N ARG A 7 -9.64 1.60 0.09
CA ARG A 7 -9.73 1.58 1.55
C ARG A 7 -8.72 0.59 2.10
N VAL A 8 -7.83 1.09 2.91
CA VAL A 8 -6.86 0.29 3.67
C VAL A 8 -7.22 0.32 5.13
N GLU A 9 -7.03 -0.81 5.79
CA GLU A 9 -7.21 -0.99 7.22
C GLU A 9 -5.99 -1.72 7.76
N LEU A 10 -5.28 -1.07 8.70
CA LEU A 10 -4.04 -1.57 9.28
C LEU A 10 -4.12 -1.51 10.80
N ARG A 11 -3.66 -2.57 11.46
CA ARG A 11 -3.37 -2.58 12.89
C ARG A 11 -1.99 -3.15 13.11
N GLY A 12 -1.17 -2.43 13.88
CA GLY A 12 0.22 -2.79 14.11
C GLY A 12 0.87 -1.87 15.12
N VAL A 13 2.19 -1.92 15.19
CA VAL A 13 2.99 -1.17 16.15
C VAL A 13 3.74 -0.04 15.46
N ALA A 14 3.69 1.17 15.98
CA ALA A 14 4.48 2.29 15.50
C ALA A 14 5.97 2.04 15.84
N GLU A 15 6.86 2.02 14.83
CA GLU A 15 8.30 1.81 15.03
C GLU A 15 9.04 3.07 15.43
N ASP A 16 8.58 4.21 14.94
CA ASP A 16 9.22 5.51 15.13
C ASP A 16 8.20 6.59 15.50
N ALA A 17 8.69 7.69 16.07
CA ALA A 17 7.87 8.84 16.38
C ALA A 17 7.46 9.56 15.09
N PRO A 18 6.23 10.12 15.01
CA PRO A 18 5.80 10.90 13.86
C PRO A 18 6.69 12.13 13.62
N LEU A 19 7.33 12.19 12.44
CA LEU A 19 8.15 13.31 11.99
C LEU A 19 7.41 14.14 10.95
N LEU A 20 7.59 15.46 10.97
CA LEU A 20 7.01 16.35 9.96
C LEU A 20 7.43 15.90 8.55
N SER A 21 6.43 15.59 7.71
CA SER A 21 6.63 15.20 6.31
C SER A 21 6.53 16.40 5.39
N HIS A 22 5.42 17.11 5.44
CA HIS A 22 5.14 18.28 4.60
C HIS A 22 3.96 19.09 5.13
N VAL A 23 3.79 20.29 4.58
CA VAL A 23 2.61 21.12 4.81
C VAL A 23 1.87 21.28 3.49
N ASN A 24 0.55 21.09 3.50
CA ASN A 24 -0.29 21.28 2.34
C ASN A 24 -1.59 21.98 2.73
N HIS A 25 -1.96 23.07 2.04
CA HIS A 25 -3.13 23.89 2.33
C HIS A 25 -3.26 24.28 3.83
N GLY A 26 -2.14 24.66 4.46
CA GLY A 26 -2.10 25.05 5.88
C GLY A 26 -2.18 23.89 6.88
N CYS A 27 -2.35 22.66 6.43
CA CYS A 27 -2.33 21.47 7.28
C CYS A 27 -0.94 20.81 7.25
N ALA A 28 -0.37 20.52 8.42
CA ALA A 28 0.86 19.76 8.55
C ALA A 28 0.54 18.26 8.54
N PHE A 29 1.35 17.51 7.80
CA PHE A 29 1.30 16.06 7.70
C PHE A 29 2.57 15.46 8.27
N TYR A 30 2.42 14.40 9.04
CA TYR A 30 3.51 13.70 9.70
C TYR A 30 3.64 12.31 9.12
N ARG A 31 4.83 11.74 9.20
CA ARG A 31 5.14 10.40 8.74
C ARG A 31 5.72 9.57 9.87
N PHE A 32 5.27 8.33 9.97
CA PHE A 32 5.90 7.29 10.80
C PHE A 32 5.81 5.93 10.10
N THR A 33 6.54 4.95 10.60
CA THR A 33 6.54 3.56 10.11
C THR A 33 5.64 2.71 11.00
N LEU A 34 4.66 2.04 10.39
CA LEU A 34 3.83 1.03 11.04
C LEU A 34 4.36 -0.36 10.73
N SER A 35 4.70 -1.13 11.76
CA SER A 35 5.07 -2.53 11.68
C SER A 35 3.85 -3.41 11.84
N VAL A 36 3.49 -4.17 10.79
CA VAL A 36 2.36 -5.09 10.82
C VAL A 36 2.87 -6.51 10.69
N LEU A 37 2.70 -7.31 11.73
CA LEU A 37 3.17 -8.69 11.77
C LEU A 37 2.29 -9.58 10.90
N ARG A 38 2.91 -10.42 10.06
CA ARG A 38 2.23 -11.46 9.29
C ARG A 38 2.12 -12.74 10.11
N LEU A 39 1.19 -13.62 9.75
CA LEU A 39 1.10 -14.98 10.32
C LEU A 39 2.39 -15.79 10.18
N SER A 40 3.23 -15.48 9.20
CA SER A 40 4.54 -16.12 9.01
C SER A 40 5.64 -15.64 9.98
N GLY A 41 5.35 -14.68 10.85
CA GLY A 41 6.33 -14.04 11.73
C GLY A 41 7.13 -12.90 11.08
N GLN A 42 7.01 -12.70 9.77
CA GLN A 42 7.63 -11.56 9.09
C GLN A 42 6.78 -10.29 9.28
N ALA A 43 7.41 -9.13 9.46
CA ALA A 43 6.72 -7.86 9.55
C ALA A 43 6.75 -7.09 8.23
N ASP A 44 5.63 -6.47 7.88
CA ASP A 44 5.55 -5.43 6.86
C ASP A 44 5.77 -4.06 7.52
N LYS A 45 6.80 -3.35 7.09
CA LYS A 45 7.11 -1.98 7.55
C LYS A 45 6.49 -0.99 6.59
N LEU A 46 5.36 -0.42 6.96
CA LEU A 46 4.52 0.38 6.09
C LEU A 46 4.60 1.88 6.43
N PRO A 47 4.91 2.76 5.46
CA PRO A 47 4.91 4.19 5.70
C PRO A 47 3.49 4.72 5.83
N VAL A 48 3.23 5.42 6.91
CA VAL A 48 1.95 6.08 7.21
C VAL A 48 2.15 7.60 7.15
N ILE A 49 1.24 8.27 6.47
CA ILE A 49 1.10 9.74 6.49
C ILE A 49 -0.16 10.08 7.27
N VAL A 50 -0.03 10.91 8.27
CA VAL A 50 -1.12 11.28 9.16
C VAL A 50 -1.24 12.80 9.27
N PRO A 51 -2.44 13.39 9.11
CA PRO A 51 -2.65 14.81 9.30
C PRO A 51 -2.56 15.18 10.78
N ARG A 52 -2.02 16.38 11.08
CA ARG A 52 -1.86 16.88 12.44
C ARG A 52 -3.10 16.77 13.35
N PRO A 53 -4.33 17.03 12.87
CA PRO A 53 -5.50 16.89 13.73
C PRO A 53 -5.69 15.49 14.33
N LEU A 54 -5.38 14.43 13.58
CA LEU A 54 -5.47 13.06 14.09
C LEU A 54 -4.42 12.80 15.18
N LEU A 55 -3.19 13.32 15.02
CA LEU A 55 -2.13 13.19 16.04
C LEU A 55 -2.41 14.01 17.31
N LEU A 56 -3.14 15.10 17.19
CA LEU A 56 -3.58 15.86 18.36
C LEU A 56 -4.64 15.12 19.18
N LEU A 57 -5.49 14.34 18.51
CA LEU A 57 -6.52 13.50 19.15
C LEU A 57 -5.94 12.19 19.67
N THR A 58 -5.01 11.61 18.92
CA THR A 58 -4.37 10.32 19.23
C THR A 58 -2.86 10.49 19.04
N PRO A 59 -2.13 10.97 20.06
CA PRO A 59 -0.67 11.03 20.01
C PRO A 59 -0.09 9.64 19.84
N VAL A 60 0.98 9.51 19.04
CA VAL A 60 1.65 8.24 18.75
C VAL A 60 3.11 8.32 19.17
N SER A 61 3.56 7.31 19.89
CA SER A 61 4.95 7.10 20.32
C SER A 61 5.47 5.77 19.78
N PRO A 62 6.79 5.60 19.66
CA PRO A 62 7.37 4.31 19.32
C PRO A 62 6.91 3.22 20.30
N GLY A 63 6.45 2.09 19.77
CA GLY A 63 5.92 0.97 20.57
C GLY A 63 4.39 0.98 20.73
N ASP A 64 3.72 2.07 20.39
CA ASP A 64 2.26 2.13 20.50
C ASP A 64 1.59 1.21 19.47
N GLY A 65 0.63 0.41 19.95
CA GLY A 65 -0.33 -0.30 19.11
C GLY A 65 -1.38 0.66 18.57
N VAL A 66 -1.54 0.72 17.24
CA VAL A 66 -2.49 1.62 16.60
C VAL A 66 -3.30 0.93 15.51
N HIS A 67 -4.55 1.37 15.38
CA HIS A 67 -5.45 0.99 14.28
C HIS A 67 -5.67 2.21 13.37
N ILE A 68 -5.51 1.99 12.08
CA ILE A 68 -5.57 3.02 11.05
C ILE A 68 -6.51 2.58 9.95
N THR A 69 -7.47 3.42 9.60
CA THR A 69 -8.17 3.31 8.32
C THR A 69 -7.77 4.47 7.41
N GLY A 70 -7.76 4.23 6.10
CA GLY A 70 -7.35 5.26 5.16
C GLY A 70 -7.28 4.78 3.72
N GLN A 71 -6.37 5.37 2.97
CA GLN A 71 -6.20 5.08 1.55
C GLN A 71 -4.72 4.88 1.22
N LEU A 72 -4.43 3.94 0.34
CA LEU A 72 -3.08 3.78 -0.20
C LEU A 72 -2.85 4.84 -1.29
N ARG A 73 -1.83 5.64 -1.14
CA ARG A 73 -1.50 6.75 -2.03
C ARG A 73 -0.17 6.52 -2.72
N SER A 74 -0.09 6.98 -3.95
CA SER A 74 1.16 6.99 -4.71
C SER A 74 1.51 8.38 -5.21
N PHE A 75 2.80 8.67 -5.28
CA PHE A 75 3.31 9.88 -5.93
C PHE A 75 4.69 9.64 -6.52
N ASN A 76 5.02 10.39 -7.58
CA ASN A 76 6.33 10.34 -8.20
C ASN A 76 7.30 11.23 -7.43
N ASN A 77 8.37 10.62 -6.92
CA ASN A 77 9.47 11.34 -6.31
C ASN A 77 10.34 11.99 -7.40
N LYS A 78 10.39 13.31 -7.41
CA LYS A 78 11.17 14.09 -8.37
C LYS A 78 12.54 14.50 -7.83
N SER A 79 12.91 14.14 -6.59
CA SER A 79 14.17 14.53 -5.97
C SER A 79 15.40 13.84 -6.57
N GLY A 80 15.21 12.80 -7.38
CA GLY A 80 16.30 11.96 -7.90
C GLY A 80 16.91 11.01 -6.87
N GLN A 81 16.52 11.10 -5.60
CA GLN A 81 16.98 10.23 -4.52
C GLN A 81 15.89 9.22 -4.12
N GLY A 82 16.28 7.98 -3.83
CA GLY A 82 15.37 6.93 -3.40
C GLY A 82 14.52 6.33 -4.52
N SER A 83 13.37 5.79 -4.16
CA SER A 83 12.43 5.18 -5.11
C SER A 83 11.69 6.24 -5.92
N ARG A 84 11.61 6.06 -7.24
CA ARG A 84 10.85 6.99 -8.12
C ARG A 84 9.36 7.02 -7.80
N LEU A 85 8.78 5.86 -7.45
CA LEU A 85 7.41 5.74 -7.00
C LEU A 85 7.41 5.57 -5.49
N VAL A 86 6.76 6.48 -4.79
CA VAL A 86 6.56 6.43 -3.34
C VAL A 86 5.13 6.02 -3.06
N ILE A 87 4.98 5.00 -2.23
CA ILE A 87 3.68 4.48 -1.75
C ILE A 87 3.59 4.74 -0.26
N SER A 88 2.46 5.21 0.21
CA SER A 88 2.18 5.41 1.64
C SER A 88 0.70 5.24 1.95
N THR A 89 0.39 4.83 3.18
CA THR A 89 -0.97 4.85 3.71
C THR A 89 -1.28 6.26 4.19
N PHE A 90 -2.29 6.88 3.62
CA PHE A 90 -2.83 8.16 4.06
C PHE A 90 -3.94 7.91 5.07
N ALA A 91 -3.68 8.17 6.35
CA ALA A 91 -4.62 7.93 7.43
C ALA A 91 -5.83 8.88 7.37
N GLN A 92 -7.03 8.32 7.50
CA GLN A 92 -8.30 9.03 7.66
C GLN A 92 -8.82 8.89 9.09
N THR A 93 -8.53 7.76 9.74
CA THR A 93 -8.74 7.56 11.17
C THR A 93 -7.48 7.02 11.82
N LEU A 94 -7.32 7.28 13.10
CA LEU A 94 -6.21 6.79 13.92
C LEU A 94 -6.72 6.61 15.34
N THR A 95 -6.56 5.43 15.91
CA THR A 95 -6.91 5.10 17.30
C THR A 95 -5.84 4.22 17.90
N HIS A 96 -5.65 4.29 19.22
CA HIS A 96 -4.86 3.28 19.92
C HIS A 96 -5.62 1.96 19.93
N ASP A 97 -4.93 0.88 19.57
CA ASP A 97 -5.47 -0.47 19.52
C ASP A 97 -4.32 -1.47 19.49
N ALA A 98 -4.27 -2.35 20.48
CA ALA A 98 -3.23 -3.37 20.65
C ALA A 98 -3.74 -4.80 20.36
N ASP A 99 -4.89 -4.93 19.71
CA ASP A 99 -5.42 -6.22 19.28
C ASP A 99 -4.55 -6.86 18.18
N GLU A 100 -4.95 -8.04 17.71
CA GLU A 100 -4.24 -8.82 16.69
C GLU A 100 -3.90 -7.98 15.44
N PRO A 101 -2.71 -8.16 14.85
CA PRO A 101 -2.29 -7.44 13.66
C PRO A 101 -3.29 -7.59 12.50
N LEU A 102 -3.58 -6.48 11.83
CA LEU A 102 -4.49 -6.44 10.70
C LEU A 102 -3.82 -5.73 9.51
N ASN A 103 -3.92 -6.33 8.33
CA ASN A 103 -3.46 -5.73 7.08
C ASN A 103 -4.41 -6.11 5.96
N ARG A 104 -5.33 -5.22 5.65
CA ARG A 104 -6.37 -5.45 4.66
C ARG A 104 -6.53 -4.23 3.77
N ILE A 105 -6.67 -4.45 2.49
CA ILE A 105 -6.97 -3.39 1.53
C ILE A 105 -8.02 -3.86 0.53
N PHE A 106 -8.97 -2.98 0.24
CA PHE A 106 -9.92 -3.13 -0.85
C PHE A 106 -9.63 -2.08 -1.92
N LEU A 107 -9.46 -2.53 -3.14
CA LEU A 107 -9.18 -1.69 -4.30
C LEU A 107 -10.14 -1.97 -5.44
N SER A 108 -10.59 -0.91 -6.11
CA SER A 108 -11.18 -0.99 -7.44
C SER A 108 -10.48 0.02 -8.35
N GLY A 109 -9.84 -0.47 -9.38
CA GLY A 109 -9.05 0.35 -10.31
C GLY A 109 -9.01 -0.24 -11.71
N VAL A 110 -8.29 0.43 -12.60
CA VAL A 110 -8.11 0.03 -13.99
C VAL A 110 -6.66 -0.39 -14.24
N LEU A 111 -6.46 -1.49 -14.95
CA LEU A 111 -5.13 -1.97 -15.33
C LEU A 111 -4.47 -0.99 -16.31
N CYS A 112 -3.31 -0.45 -15.92
CA CYS A 112 -2.57 0.52 -16.74
C CYS A 112 -1.81 -0.13 -17.89
N LYS A 113 -1.50 -1.41 -17.77
CA LYS A 113 -0.76 -2.20 -18.73
C LYS A 113 -1.19 -3.65 -18.66
N GLN A 114 -0.82 -4.45 -19.67
CA GLN A 114 -1.05 -5.89 -19.66
C GLN A 114 -0.42 -6.51 -18.39
N PRO A 115 -1.17 -7.31 -17.62
CA PRO A 115 -0.62 -8.09 -16.51
C PRO A 115 0.50 -9.02 -16.98
N ALA A 116 1.58 -9.11 -16.22
CA ALA A 116 2.75 -9.91 -16.58
C ALA A 116 2.83 -11.17 -15.71
N LEU A 117 2.38 -12.30 -16.25
CA LEU A 117 2.52 -13.61 -15.61
C LEU A 117 3.97 -14.09 -15.76
N ARG A 118 4.60 -14.51 -14.67
CA ARG A 118 5.95 -15.07 -14.66
C ARG A 118 6.13 -16.10 -13.55
N ARG A 119 7.19 -16.86 -13.59
CA ARG A 119 7.59 -17.78 -12.51
C ARG A 119 8.76 -17.21 -11.72
N THR A 120 8.71 -17.37 -10.42
CA THR A 120 9.85 -17.09 -9.53
C THR A 120 10.91 -18.17 -9.70
N PRO A 121 12.17 -17.94 -9.25
CA PRO A 121 13.21 -18.99 -9.22
C PRO A 121 12.81 -20.25 -8.43
N LEU A 122 11.88 -20.10 -7.46
CA LEU A 122 11.32 -21.20 -6.68
C LEU A 122 10.11 -21.89 -7.37
N GLY A 123 9.84 -21.58 -8.64
CA GLY A 123 8.78 -22.20 -9.44
C GLY A 123 7.36 -21.67 -9.16
N ARG A 124 7.18 -20.67 -8.29
CA ARG A 124 5.87 -20.10 -7.98
C ARG A 124 5.43 -19.16 -9.10
N GLU A 125 4.17 -19.28 -9.53
CA GLU A 125 3.57 -18.36 -10.48
C GLU A 125 3.15 -17.07 -9.79
N ILE A 126 3.51 -15.95 -10.40
CA ILE A 126 3.14 -14.61 -9.96
C ILE A 126 2.73 -13.78 -11.15
N CYS A 127 1.84 -12.81 -10.91
CA CYS A 127 1.43 -11.84 -11.91
C CYS A 127 1.64 -10.43 -11.39
N ASP A 128 2.50 -9.68 -12.07
CA ASP A 128 2.77 -8.27 -11.76
C ASP A 128 1.82 -7.37 -12.55
N MET A 129 1.24 -6.37 -11.89
CA MET A 129 0.32 -5.42 -12.49
C MET A 129 0.41 -4.05 -11.87
N ILE A 130 -0.15 -3.04 -12.52
CA ILE A 130 -0.33 -1.69 -11.97
C ILE A 130 -1.78 -1.30 -12.12
N LEU A 131 -2.43 -0.96 -11.01
CA LEU A 131 -3.78 -0.43 -10.97
C LEU A 131 -3.76 1.10 -10.89
N ALA A 132 -4.47 1.77 -11.78
CA ALA A 132 -4.84 3.17 -11.63
C ALA A 132 -6.14 3.25 -10.84
N VAL A 133 -6.06 3.86 -9.65
CA VAL A 133 -7.22 4.11 -8.80
C VAL A 133 -7.48 5.61 -8.78
N ASN A 134 -8.56 6.06 -9.39
CA ASN A 134 -8.86 7.47 -9.50
C ASN A 134 -9.20 8.07 -8.15
N ARG A 135 -8.70 9.27 -7.93
CA ARG A 135 -9.07 10.16 -6.82
C ARG A 135 -10.13 11.17 -7.27
N ARG A 136 -10.70 11.85 -6.32
CA ARG A 136 -11.44 13.09 -6.61
C ARG A 136 -10.50 14.09 -7.30
N TYR A 137 -11.05 14.97 -8.10
CA TYR A 137 -10.33 16.06 -8.80
C TYR A 137 -9.33 15.61 -9.88
N GLY A 138 -9.62 14.51 -10.59
CA GLY A 138 -8.89 14.12 -11.80
C GLY A 138 -7.46 13.60 -11.58
N ARG A 139 -7.11 13.22 -10.36
CA ARG A 139 -5.84 12.54 -10.05
C ARG A 139 -6.04 11.04 -9.93
N ALA A 140 -4.97 10.26 -10.06
CA ALA A 140 -4.98 8.82 -9.84
C ALA A 140 -3.77 8.38 -9.01
N ASP A 141 -3.98 7.32 -8.22
CA ASP A 141 -2.91 6.54 -7.62
C ASP A 141 -2.54 5.39 -8.54
N TYR A 142 -1.26 5.24 -8.82
CA TYR A 142 -0.72 4.12 -9.58
C TYR A 142 -0.11 3.12 -8.59
N LEU A 143 -0.85 2.05 -8.33
CA LEU A 143 -0.52 1.09 -7.28
C LEU A 143 0.07 -0.17 -7.90
N PRO A 144 1.36 -0.50 -7.63
CA PRO A 144 1.92 -1.78 -7.97
C PRO A 144 1.17 -2.88 -7.22
N CYS A 145 0.77 -3.91 -7.94
CA CYS A 145 0.07 -5.06 -7.39
C CYS A 145 0.75 -6.35 -7.85
N ILE A 146 0.71 -7.37 -7.00
CA ILE A 146 1.18 -8.71 -7.29
C ILE A 146 0.12 -9.72 -6.88
N ALA A 147 -0.09 -10.74 -7.70
CA ALA A 147 -0.92 -11.89 -7.39
C ALA A 147 -0.08 -13.17 -7.42
N TRP A 148 -0.52 -14.21 -6.72
CA TRP A 148 0.20 -15.47 -6.56
C TRP A 148 -0.67 -16.67 -6.95
N GLY A 149 -0.05 -17.72 -7.54
CA GLY A 149 -0.69 -19.01 -7.83
C GLY A 149 -1.95 -18.89 -8.69
N ALA A 150 -3.05 -19.48 -8.26
CA ALA A 150 -4.32 -19.48 -9.02
C ALA A 150 -4.85 -18.06 -9.27
N VAL A 151 -4.69 -17.13 -8.30
CA VAL A 151 -5.07 -15.73 -8.49
C VAL A 151 -4.21 -15.07 -9.57
N ALA A 152 -2.90 -15.39 -9.64
CA ALA A 152 -2.02 -14.88 -10.69
C ALA A 152 -2.47 -15.34 -12.08
N GLN A 153 -2.85 -16.60 -12.22
CA GLN A 153 -3.39 -17.13 -13.48
C GLN A 153 -4.68 -16.43 -13.87
N GLN A 154 -5.62 -16.26 -12.92
CA GLN A 154 -6.89 -15.60 -13.16
C GLN A 154 -6.72 -14.14 -13.63
N VAL A 155 -5.90 -13.33 -12.93
CA VAL A 155 -5.73 -11.91 -13.28
C VAL A 155 -4.87 -11.72 -14.52
N SER A 156 -4.03 -12.69 -14.90
CA SER A 156 -3.22 -12.62 -16.11
C SER A 156 -4.05 -12.65 -17.40
N LEU A 157 -5.28 -13.15 -17.33
CA LEU A 157 -6.23 -13.16 -18.46
C LEU A 157 -6.88 -11.79 -18.73
N LEU A 158 -6.73 -10.87 -17.80
CA LEU A 158 -7.24 -9.51 -17.97
C LEU A 158 -6.35 -8.74 -18.96
N HIS A 159 -6.92 -7.69 -19.55
CA HIS A 159 -6.24 -6.82 -20.52
C HIS A 159 -6.05 -5.40 -19.99
N THR A 160 -5.18 -4.64 -20.63
CA THR A 160 -5.04 -3.19 -20.37
C THR A 160 -6.39 -2.49 -20.50
N GLY A 161 -6.73 -1.65 -19.53
CA GLY A 161 -8.02 -0.97 -19.48
C GLY A 161 -9.12 -1.77 -18.75
N ALA A 162 -8.92 -3.07 -18.49
CA ALA A 162 -9.85 -3.85 -17.70
C ALA A 162 -9.90 -3.34 -16.24
N ARG A 163 -11.09 -3.40 -15.64
CA ARG A 163 -11.25 -3.11 -14.21
C ARG A 163 -10.96 -4.35 -13.39
N LEU A 164 -10.16 -4.16 -12.35
CA LEU A 164 -9.96 -5.16 -11.31
C LEU A 164 -10.46 -4.60 -9.97
N THR A 165 -11.36 -5.36 -9.36
CA THR A 165 -11.84 -5.13 -8.00
C THR A 165 -11.32 -6.28 -7.15
N ALA A 166 -10.60 -5.97 -6.07
CA ALA A 166 -9.88 -6.99 -5.33
C ALA A 166 -9.72 -6.63 -3.85
N GLU A 167 -9.65 -7.67 -3.05
CA GLU A 167 -9.15 -7.65 -1.68
C GLU A 167 -7.70 -8.10 -1.65
N GLY A 168 -6.90 -7.47 -0.79
CA GLY A 168 -5.50 -7.79 -0.62
C GLY A 168 -4.92 -7.27 0.68
N ARG A 169 -3.58 -7.23 0.72
CA ARG A 169 -2.80 -6.62 1.80
C ARG A 169 -1.70 -5.75 1.24
N VAL A 170 -1.30 -4.74 1.96
CA VAL A 170 -0.12 -3.93 1.62
C VAL A 170 1.12 -4.65 2.14
N GLN A 171 2.12 -4.84 1.29
CA GLN A 171 3.36 -5.50 1.71
C GLN A 171 4.59 -4.66 1.40
N SER A 172 5.61 -4.81 2.23
CA SER A 172 6.95 -4.29 2.00
C SER A 172 7.89 -5.42 1.59
N ARG A 173 8.77 -5.14 0.64
CA ARG A 173 9.80 -6.07 0.18
C ARG A 173 11.13 -5.35 0.02
N VAL A 174 12.13 -5.83 0.75
CA VAL A 174 13.51 -5.36 0.58
C VAL A 174 14.12 -6.06 -0.65
N TYR A 175 14.81 -5.29 -1.48
CA TYR A 175 15.56 -5.79 -2.62
C TYR A 175 16.86 -4.99 -2.78
N SER A 176 17.91 -5.67 -3.20
CA SER A 176 19.20 -5.03 -3.45
C SER A 176 19.24 -4.48 -4.88
N LYS A 177 19.69 -3.25 -5.05
CA LYS A 177 19.93 -2.62 -6.34
C LYS A 177 21.41 -2.20 -6.45
N THR A 178 22.06 -2.64 -7.53
CA THR A 178 23.44 -2.23 -7.82
C THR A 178 23.42 -1.12 -8.86
N GLU A 179 23.95 0.06 -8.50
CA GLU A 179 24.13 1.21 -9.39
C GLU A 179 25.58 1.69 -9.26
N ASN A 180 26.27 1.84 -10.39
CA ASN A 180 27.68 2.27 -10.45
C ASN A 180 28.62 1.43 -9.53
N GLY A 181 28.40 0.11 -9.43
CA GLY A 181 29.20 -0.78 -8.60
C GLY A 181 28.89 -0.75 -7.10
N VAL A 182 27.95 0.10 -6.64
CA VAL A 182 27.49 0.16 -5.25
C VAL A 182 26.15 -0.55 -5.12
N THR A 183 26.09 -1.55 -4.26
CA THR A 183 24.85 -2.26 -3.95
C THR A 183 24.18 -1.62 -2.75
N THR A 184 22.92 -1.22 -2.91
CA THR A 184 22.09 -0.63 -1.85
C THR A 184 20.79 -1.38 -1.71
N ASP A 185 20.36 -1.62 -0.47
CA ASP A 185 19.06 -2.19 -0.20
C ASP A 185 17.97 -1.11 -0.31
N ARG A 186 16.90 -1.47 -1.00
CA ARG A 186 15.74 -0.60 -1.19
C ARG A 186 14.47 -1.35 -0.80
N THR A 187 13.48 -0.62 -0.31
CA THR A 187 12.17 -1.18 0.00
C THR A 187 11.18 -0.81 -1.11
N ALA A 188 10.53 -1.83 -1.67
CA ALA A 188 9.37 -1.66 -2.52
C ALA A 188 8.10 -1.92 -1.72
N TYR A 189 7.06 -1.16 -2.02
CA TYR A 189 5.73 -1.33 -1.48
C TYR A 189 4.78 -1.70 -2.60
N GLU A 190 3.97 -2.72 -2.37
CA GLU A 190 3.03 -3.24 -3.36
C GLU A 190 1.79 -3.82 -2.67
N VAL A 191 0.72 -4.02 -3.41
CA VAL A 191 -0.47 -4.70 -2.92
C VAL A 191 -0.43 -6.16 -3.36
N SER A 192 -0.38 -7.08 -2.40
CA SER A 192 -0.57 -8.50 -2.66
C SER A 192 -2.06 -8.77 -2.77
N ILE A 193 -2.54 -9.04 -3.99
CA ILE A 193 -3.93 -9.41 -4.26
C ILE A 193 -4.18 -10.80 -3.69
N MET A 194 -5.11 -10.90 -2.76
CA MET A 194 -5.50 -12.17 -2.15
C MET A 194 -6.61 -12.85 -2.94
N ARG A 195 -7.57 -12.06 -3.43
CA ARG A 195 -8.65 -12.53 -4.29
C ARG A 195 -9.29 -11.37 -5.05
N PRO A 196 -9.75 -11.58 -6.29
CA PRO A 196 -10.75 -10.74 -6.90
C PRO A 196 -12.05 -10.82 -6.10
N VAL A 197 -12.78 -9.72 -6.01
CA VAL A 197 -14.04 -9.64 -5.26
C VAL A 197 -15.10 -8.92 -6.07
N ASP A 198 -16.35 -9.21 -5.77
CA ASP A 198 -17.45 -8.41 -6.25
C ASP A 198 -17.59 -7.14 -5.41
N ARG A 199 -18.10 -6.10 -6.04
CA ARG A 199 -18.21 -4.79 -5.42
C ARG A 199 -19.16 -4.76 -4.21
N THR A 200 -20.12 -5.67 -4.17
CA THR A 200 -21.05 -5.85 -3.06
C THR A 200 -20.37 -6.35 -1.77
N GLU A 201 -19.15 -6.89 -1.90
CA GLU A 201 -18.35 -7.38 -0.77
C GLU A 201 -17.53 -6.27 -0.08
N PHE A 202 -17.55 -5.04 -0.59
CA PHE A 202 -16.80 -3.95 0.01
C PHE A 202 -17.45 -3.49 1.33
N PRO A 203 -16.63 -3.25 2.36
CA PRO A 203 -17.13 -2.65 3.60
C PRO A 203 -17.65 -1.23 3.31
N GLU A 204 -18.76 -0.87 3.96
CA GLU A 204 -19.35 0.47 3.92
C GLU A 204 -18.43 1.56 4.46
#